data_794b65c39c71e3d342744d9df4c90c5a
#
_entry.id   794b65c39c71e3d342744d9df4c90c5a
#
_cell.length_a   1.000
_cell.length_b   1.000
_cell.length_c   1.000
_cell.angle_alpha   90.00
_cell.angle_beta   90.00
_cell.angle_gamma   90.00
#
_symmetry.space_group_name_H-M   'P 1'
#
loop_
_entity.id
_entity.type
_entity.pdbx_description
1 polymer ?
#
loop_
_entity_poly.entity_id
_entity_poly.type
_entity_poly.pdbx_seq_one_letter_code
_entity_poly.pdbx_strand_id
1 'polypeptide(L)'
;MVRLIRSLLWALLMLAGLSAAEAAEPPVLLVAHPGVDTRQLTRDTTRAIFAMRQRTWPDGQAVRVFVLPNDHPVHARFAKEQLAVYPHQLQLAWDRMVFSGTGQAPNRVTTQVEMRERIASTPGALGYLEREYLDDRVQVITMD
;
A
#
# COMPACT_ATOMS: atom_id res chain seq x y z
N MET A 1 -8.78 -10.45 56.59
CA MET A 1 -8.46 -9.16 55.92
C MET A 1 -7.35 -9.28 54.89
N VAL A 2 -6.23 -9.96 55.21
CA VAL A 2 -5.09 -10.07 54.27
C VAL A 2 -5.45 -10.84 52.99
N ARG A 3 -6.35 -11.84 53.06
CA ARG A 3 -6.79 -12.65 51.89
C ARG A 3 -7.66 -11.88 50.90
N LEU A 4 -8.46 -10.91 51.35
CA LEU A 4 -9.31 -10.09 50.51
C LEU A 4 -8.49 -9.04 49.72
N ILE A 5 -7.45 -8.49 50.32
CA ILE A 5 -6.55 -7.54 49.68
C ILE A 5 -5.71 -8.21 48.62
N ARG A 6 -5.26 -9.46 48.82
CA ARG A 6 -4.53 -10.23 47.83
C ARG A 6 -5.41 -10.61 46.62
N SER A 7 -6.66 -10.92 46.85
CA SER A 7 -7.63 -11.24 45.77
C SER A 7 -7.97 -10.01 44.93
N LEU A 8 -8.05 -8.83 45.54
CA LEU A 8 -8.26 -7.57 44.81
C LEU A 8 -7.04 -7.16 43.99
N LEU A 9 -5.83 -7.40 44.47
CA LEU A 9 -4.60 -7.14 43.74
C LEU A 9 -4.46 -8.06 42.50
N TRP A 10 -4.86 -9.33 42.60
CA TRP A 10 -4.85 -10.25 41.48
C TRP A 10 -5.90 -9.89 40.41
N ALA A 11 -7.07 -9.41 40.84
CA ALA A 11 -8.11 -8.92 39.93
C ALA A 11 -7.69 -7.66 39.19
N LEU A 12 -6.94 -6.78 39.84
CA LEU A 12 -6.43 -5.56 39.21
C LEU A 12 -5.33 -5.85 38.18
N LEU A 13 -4.49 -6.86 38.43
CA LEU A 13 -3.45 -7.27 37.48
C LEU A 13 -4.03 -7.94 36.22
N MET A 14 -5.16 -8.60 36.34
CA MET A 14 -5.82 -9.24 35.20
C MET A 14 -6.53 -8.23 34.29
N LEU A 15 -6.94 -7.07 34.82
CA LEU A 15 -7.56 -6.02 34.01
C LEU A 15 -6.55 -5.25 33.16
N ALA A 16 -5.28 -5.19 33.59
CA ALA A 16 -4.23 -4.48 32.84
C ALA A 16 -3.75 -5.24 31.60
N GLY A 17 -4.06 -6.56 31.52
CA GLY A 17 -3.68 -7.40 30.37
C GLY A 17 -4.62 -7.29 29.18
N LEU A 18 -5.81 -6.69 29.34
CA LEU A 18 -6.82 -6.61 28.28
C LEU A 18 -6.69 -5.38 27.38
N SER A 19 -5.83 -4.43 27.73
CA SER A 19 -5.63 -3.21 26.94
C SER A 19 -4.51 -3.31 25.89
N ALA A 20 -3.84 -4.46 25.77
CA ALA A 20 -2.73 -4.65 24.84
C ALA A 20 -3.13 -5.24 23.48
N ALA A 21 -4.44 -5.46 23.23
CA ALA A 21 -4.94 -6.02 21.98
C ALA A 21 -5.56 -4.92 21.10
N GLU A 22 -4.83 -3.84 20.88
CA GLU A 22 -5.23 -2.90 19.83
C GLU A 22 -4.97 -3.58 18.48
N ALA A 23 -6.03 -3.64 17.68
CA ALA A 23 -5.93 -4.17 16.33
C ALA A 23 -4.91 -3.36 15.52
N ALA A 24 -4.02 -4.05 14.82
CA ALA A 24 -3.16 -3.41 13.84
C ALA A 24 -4.01 -2.66 12.82
N GLU A 25 -3.50 -1.56 12.29
CA GLU A 25 -4.16 -0.85 11.21
C GLU A 25 -4.42 -1.79 10.02
N PRO A 26 -5.60 -1.70 9.36
CA PRO A 26 -5.86 -2.49 8.16
C PRO A 26 -4.78 -2.26 7.11
N PRO A 27 -4.42 -3.28 6.32
CA PRO A 27 -3.40 -3.13 5.29
C PRO A 27 -3.84 -2.11 4.23
N VAL A 28 -2.87 -1.39 3.67
CA VAL A 28 -3.06 -0.59 2.47
C VAL A 28 -3.26 -1.55 1.30
N LEU A 29 -4.29 -1.33 0.50
CA LEU A 29 -4.70 -2.25 -0.56
C LEU A 29 -4.14 -1.81 -1.91
N LEU A 30 -3.70 -2.79 -2.70
CA LEU A 30 -3.32 -2.61 -4.08
C LEU A 30 -4.60 -2.44 -4.92
N VAL A 31 -4.69 -1.36 -5.70
CA VAL A 31 -5.89 -1.04 -6.48
C VAL A 31 -5.52 -0.69 -7.92
N ALA A 32 -6.42 -1.02 -8.84
CA ALA A 32 -6.24 -0.80 -10.26
C ALA A 32 -7.51 -0.23 -10.91
N HIS A 33 -7.34 0.29 -12.11
CA HIS A 33 -8.45 0.64 -13.00
C HIS A 33 -9.33 -0.59 -13.26
N PRO A 34 -10.68 -0.45 -13.28
CA PRO A 34 -11.57 -1.60 -13.45
C PRO A 34 -11.36 -2.40 -14.74
N GLY A 35 -10.83 -1.76 -15.79
CA GLY A 35 -10.55 -2.40 -17.07
C GLY A 35 -9.29 -3.27 -17.09
N VAL A 36 -8.51 -3.29 -16.02
CA VAL A 36 -7.34 -4.18 -15.91
C VAL A 36 -7.82 -5.61 -15.69
N ASP A 37 -7.38 -6.54 -16.54
CA ASP A 37 -7.80 -7.94 -16.47
C ASP A 37 -7.12 -8.72 -15.35
N THR A 38 -5.94 -8.29 -14.89
CA THR A 38 -5.19 -8.93 -13.83
C THR A 38 -5.90 -8.75 -12.49
N ARG A 39 -6.16 -9.86 -11.79
CA ARG A 39 -6.85 -9.86 -10.48
C ARG A 39 -5.91 -10.16 -9.33
N GLN A 40 -4.73 -10.68 -9.62
CA GLN A 40 -3.77 -11.15 -8.62
C GLN A 40 -2.36 -10.91 -9.13
N LEU A 41 -1.50 -10.43 -8.23
CA LEU A 41 -0.07 -10.21 -8.49
C LEU A 41 0.75 -10.81 -7.35
N THR A 42 1.95 -11.29 -7.66
CA THR A 42 2.93 -11.63 -6.63
C THR A 42 3.55 -10.36 -6.06
N ARG A 43 4.12 -10.47 -4.86
CA ARG A 43 4.87 -9.35 -4.26
C ARG A 43 6.03 -8.92 -5.16
N ASP A 44 6.77 -9.88 -5.71
CA ASP A 44 7.94 -9.59 -6.56
C ASP A 44 7.54 -8.84 -7.83
N THR A 45 6.46 -9.26 -8.48
CA THR A 45 5.94 -8.58 -9.67
C THR A 45 5.44 -7.17 -9.30
N THR A 46 4.69 -7.04 -8.22
CA THR A 46 4.21 -5.74 -7.75
C THR A 46 5.36 -4.79 -7.44
N ARG A 47 6.40 -5.29 -6.76
CA ARG A 47 7.61 -4.51 -6.49
C ARG A 47 8.30 -4.06 -7.78
N ALA A 48 8.43 -4.94 -8.76
CA ALA A 48 9.02 -4.62 -10.06
C ALA A 48 8.22 -3.53 -10.80
N ILE A 49 6.89 -3.57 -10.71
CA ILE A 49 6.02 -2.56 -11.31
C ILE A 49 6.22 -1.21 -10.62
N PHE A 50 6.19 -1.15 -9.29
CA PHE A 50 6.38 0.10 -8.54
C PHE A 50 7.82 0.63 -8.64
N ALA A 51 8.80 -0.24 -8.85
CA ALA A 51 10.17 0.18 -9.17
C ALA A 51 10.35 0.63 -10.62
N MET A 52 9.28 0.64 -11.42
CA MET A 52 9.26 1.02 -12.84
C MET A 52 10.09 0.13 -13.76
N ARG A 53 10.41 -1.10 -13.31
CA ARG A 53 11.15 -2.09 -14.10
C ARG A 53 10.24 -2.95 -14.97
N GLN A 54 9.00 -3.17 -14.54
CA GLN A 54 7.97 -3.84 -15.32
C GLN A 54 6.88 -2.82 -15.69
N ARG A 55 6.63 -2.61 -16.97
CA ARG A 55 5.83 -1.49 -17.49
C ARG A 55 4.57 -1.91 -18.23
N THR A 56 4.34 -3.22 -18.34
CA THR A 56 3.17 -3.74 -19.02
C THR A 56 2.46 -4.78 -18.18
N TRP A 57 1.13 -4.79 -18.31
CA TRP A 57 0.30 -5.89 -17.84
C TRP A 57 0.53 -7.14 -18.71
N PRO A 58 0.16 -8.35 -18.23
CA PRO A 58 0.33 -9.57 -19.03
C PRO A 58 -0.31 -9.54 -20.42
N ASP A 59 -1.37 -8.76 -20.60
CA ASP A 59 -2.05 -8.57 -21.89
C ASP A 59 -1.36 -7.57 -22.82
N GLY A 60 -0.25 -6.97 -22.38
CA GLY A 60 0.49 -5.97 -23.14
C GLY A 60 0.07 -4.52 -22.93
N GLN A 61 -1.02 -4.26 -22.18
CA GLN A 61 -1.43 -2.90 -21.84
C GLN A 61 -0.36 -2.24 -20.97
N ALA A 62 -0.08 -0.96 -21.18
CA ALA A 62 0.85 -0.21 -20.34
C ALA A 62 0.31 -0.07 -18.90
N VAL A 63 1.18 -0.31 -17.93
CA VAL A 63 0.88 -0.01 -16.52
C VAL A 63 1.13 1.47 -16.27
N ARG A 64 0.14 2.15 -15.71
CA ARG A 64 0.26 3.54 -15.28
C ARG A 64 0.33 3.58 -13.77
N VAL A 65 1.52 3.78 -13.22
CA VAL A 65 1.78 3.72 -11.77
C VAL A 65 1.55 5.09 -11.14
N PHE A 66 0.77 5.10 -10.07
CA PHE A 66 0.52 6.28 -9.25
C PHE A 66 1.02 6.05 -7.83
N VAL A 67 1.69 7.06 -7.26
CA VAL A 67 2.21 7.02 -5.89
C VAL A 67 1.87 8.31 -5.16
N LEU A 68 1.72 8.19 -3.83
CA LEU A 68 1.67 9.34 -2.92
C LEU A 68 3.08 9.86 -2.67
N PRO A 69 3.22 11.08 -2.10
CA PRO A 69 4.53 11.61 -1.72
C PRO A 69 5.28 10.69 -0.77
N ASN A 70 6.61 10.70 -0.82
CA ASN A 70 7.46 9.84 0.02
C ASN A 70 7.25 10.03 1.53
N ASP A 71 6.86 11.23 1.95
CA ASP A 71 6.57 11.55 3.35
C ASP A 71 5.12 11.23 3.77
N HIS A 72 4.29 10.76 2.85
CA HIS A 72 2.92 10.38 3.19
C HIS A 72 2.91 9.04 3.95
N PRO A 73 2.23 8.97 5.11
CA PRO A 73 2.23 7.74 5.92
C PRO A 73 1.73 6.50 5.20
N VAL A 74 0.74 6.65 4.33
CA VAL A 74 0.15 5.55 3.56
C VAL A 74 1.17 5.00 2.54
N HIS A 75 1.94 5.88 1.89
CA HIS A 75 3.02 5.47 1.00
C HIS A 75 4.08 4.66 1.75
N ALA A 76 4.52 5.13 2.90
CA ALA A 76 5.50 4.44 3.72
C ALA A 76 5.00 3.06 4.17
N ARG A 77 3.75 2.96 4.59
CA ARG A 77 3.13 1.69 4.98
C ARG A 77 3.04 0.73 3.80
N PHE A 78 2.56 1.20 2.67
CA PHE A 78 2.46 0.37 1.47
C PHE A 78 3.83 -0.18 1.05
N ALA A 79 4.84 0.67 0.97
CA ALA A 79 6.19 0.25 0.58
C ALA A 79 6.76 -0.79 1.56
N LYS A 80 6.69 -0.53 2.85
CA LYS A 80 7.28 -1.41 3.86
C LYS A 80 6.48 -2.70 4.07
N GLU A 81 5.16 -2.61 4.16
CA GLU A 81 4.31 -3.76 4.52
C GLU A 81 3.98 -4.62 3.31
N GLN A 82 3.71 -4.01 2.15
CA GLN A 82 3.28 -4.73 0.96
C GLN A 82 4.42 -5.06 0.01
N LEU A 83 5.36 -4.15 -0.18
CA LEU A 83 6.49 -4.35 -1.10
C LEU A 83 7.77 -4.81 -0.41
N ALA A 84 7.84 -4.76 0.91
CA ALA A 84 9.02 -5.08 1.72
C ALA A 84 10.26 -4.25 1.31
N VAL A 85 10.05 -2.97 1.02
CA VAL A 85 11.11 -1.99 0.73
C VAL A 85 10.84 -0.69 1.47
N TYR A 86 11.89 0.11 1.68
CA TYR A 86 11.73 1.46 2.20
C TYR A 86 11.43 2.45 1.07
N PRO A 87 10.70 3.56 1.34
CA PRO A 87 10.42 4.56 0.31
C PRO A 87 11.65 5.09 -0.40
N HIS A 88 12.76 5.30 0.32
CA HIS A 88 14.00 5.81 -0.30
C HIS A 88 14.63 4.82 -1.29
N GLN A 89 14.40 3.51 -1.12
CA GLN A 89 14.88 2.50 -2.08
C GLN A 89 14.13 2.60 -3.41
N LEU A 90 12.82 2.84 -3.37
CA LEU A 90 12.04 3.12 -4.58
C LEU A 90 12.50 4.42 -5.24
N GLN A 91 12.69 5.48 -4.46
CA GLN A 91 13.14 6.76 -4.98
C GLN A 91 14.50 6.64 -5.69
N LEU A 92 15.45 5.89 -5.12
CA LEU A 92 16.73 5.62 -5.76
C LEU A 92 16.58 4.87 -7.09
N ALA A 93 15.68 3.90 -7.15
CA ALA A 93 15.41 3.17 -8.38
C ALA A 93 14.86 4.09 -9.47
N TRP A 94 13.92 4.97 -9.12
CA TRP A 94 13.36 5.95 -10.06
C TRP A 94 14.40 6.97 -10.52
N ASP A 95 15.20 7.49 -9.59
CA ASP A 95 16.24 8.47 -9.91
C ASP A 95 17.28 7.91 -10.88
N ARG A 96 17.69 6.65 -10.68
CA ARG A 96 18.62 5.98 -11.58
C ARG A 96 18.06 5.85 -13.00
N MET A 97 16.80 5.53 -13.15
CA MET A 97 16.16 5.43 -14.45
C MET A 97 16.06 6.79 -15.14
N VAL A 98 15.66 7.81 -14.42
CA VAL A 98 15.52 9.18 -14.94
C VAL A 98 16.89 9.72 -15.36
N PHE A 99 17.91 9.60 -14.50
CA PHE A 99 19.25 10.12 -14.79
C PHE A 99 19.97 9.37 -15.90
N SER A 100 19.74 8.05 -16.03
CA SER A 100 20.30 7.26 -17.12
C SER A 100 19.52 7.37 -18.44
N GLY A 101 18.34 8.00 -18.40
CA GLY A 101 17.46 8.10 -19.58
C GLY A 101 16.79 6.78 -19.96
N THR A 102 16.77 5.78 -19.08
CA THR A 102 16.22 4.45 -19.36
C THR A 102 14.75 4.27 -18.94
N GLY A 103 14.17 5.25 -18.24
CA GLY A 103 12.79 5.18 -17.77
C GLY A 103 12.32 6.47 -17.13
N GLN A 104 11.12 6.43 -16.58
CA GLN A 104 10.47 7.54 -15.94
C GLN A 104 10.10 7.18 -14.50
N ALA A 105 9.95 8.20 -13.66
CA ALA A 105 9.36 8.04 -12.34
C ALA A 105 7.84 7.81 -12.46
N PRO A 106 7.21 7.18 -11.45
CA PRO A 106 5.76 7.05 -11.43
C PRO A 106 5.06 8.41 -11.33
N ASN A 107 3.77 8.42 -11.68
CA ASN A 107 2.93 9.62 -11.52
C ASN A 107 2.68 9.87 -10.03
N ARG A 108 2.87 11.10 -9.58
CA ARG A 108 2.67 11.49 -8.18
C ARG A 108 1.32 12.17 -8.01
N VAL A 109 0.58 11.74 -7.00
CA VAL A 109 -0.65 12.38 -6.52
C VAL A 109 -0.45 12.79 -5.06
N THR A 110 -1.25 13.72 -4.56
CA THR A 110 -1.03 14.31 -3.22
C THR A 110 -1.92 13.72 -2.14
N THR A 111 -3.08 13.17 -2.50
CA THR A 111 -4.05 12.62 -1.57
C THR A 111 -4.60 11.28 -2.05
N GLN A 112 -5.19 10.51 -1.14
CA GLN A 112 -5.86 9.27 -1.50
C GLN A 112 -7.12 9.50 -2.35
N VAL A 113 -7.81 10.60 -2.14
CA VAL A 113 -8.94 10.98 -3.00
C VAL A 113 -8.46 11.21 -4.43
N GLU A 114 -7.38 11.96 -4.63
CA GLU A 114 -6.78 12.15 -5.95
C GLU A 114 -6.30 10.84 -6.54
N MET A 115 -5.66 9.96 -5.73
CA MET A 115 -5.23 8.63 -6.15
C MET A 115 -6.41 7.83 -6.73
N ARG A 116 -7.52 7.77 -6.00
CA ARG A 116 -8.74 7.06 -6.43
C ARG A 116 -9.27 7.63 -7.75
N GLU A 117 -9.38 8.95 -7.85
CA GLU A 117 -9.89 9.62 -9.05
C GLU A 117 -9.01 9.36 -10.28
N ARG A 118 -7.69 9.41 -10.10
CA ARG A 118 -6.75 9.15 -11.19
C ARG A 118 -6.77 7.70 -11.63
N ILE A 119 -6.84 6.75 -10.70
CA ILE A 119 -6.95 5.32 -11.03
C ILE A 119 -8.25 5.04 -11.76
N ALA A 120 -9.37 5.60 -11.28
CA ALA A 120 -10.68 5.40 -11.89
C ALA A 120 -10.75 5.92 -13.34
N SER A 121 -10.00 6.97 -13.66
CA SER A 121 -10.07 7.64 -14.97
C SER A 121 -8.93 7.29 -15.92
N THR A 122 -7.94 6.50 -15.49
CA THR A 122 -6.75 6.20 -16.29
C THR A 122 -6.70 4.70 -16.62
N PRO A 123 -6.94 4.31 -17.87
CA PRO A 123 -6.80 2.90 -18.26
C PRO A 123 -5.40 2.37 -17.95
N GLY A 124 -5.33 1.15 -17.40
CA GLY A 124 -4.07 0.52 -17.02
C GLY A 124 -3.48 0.99 -15.70
N ALA A 125 -4.16 1.87 -14.96
CA ALA A 125 -3.65 2.46 -13.73
C ALA A 125 -3.53 1.46 -12.59
N LEU A 126 -2.48 1.63 -11.79
CA LEU A 126 -2.21 0.88 -10.57
C LEU A 126 -1.72 1.84 -9.50
N GLY A 127 -2.22 1.66 -8.30
CA GLY A 127 -1.82 2.42 -7.12
C GLY A 127 -2.24 1.69 -5.86
N TYR A 128 -2.47 2.44 -4.79
CA TYR A 128 -2.84 1.87 -3.50
C TYR A 128 -3.72 2.83 -2.71
N LEU A 129 -4.60 2.27 -1.90
CA LEU A 129 -5.53 3.03 -1.06
C LEU A 129 -5.77 2.30 0.26
N GLU A 130 -6.05 3.07 1.30
CA GLU A 130 -6.70 2.52 2.47
C GLU A 130 -8.14 2.14 2.13
N ARG A 131 -8.68 1.13 2.83
CA ARG A 131 -10.02 0.58 2.55
C ARG A 131 -11.12 1.64 2.53
N GLU A 132 -11.05 2.64 3.39
CA GLU A 132 -12.06 3.70 3.51
C GLU A 132 -12.16 4.60 2.26
N TYR A 133 -11.14 4.59 1.40
CA TYR A 133 -11.12 5.36 0.15
C TYR A 133 -11.57 4.56 -1.07
N LEU A 134 -11.87 3.27 -0.91
CA LEU A 134 -12.35 2.43 -2.01
C LEU A 134 -13.78 2.81 -2.41
N ASP A 135 -14.06 2.71 -3.71
CA ASP A 135 -15.41 2.73 -4.26
C ASP A 135 -15.50 1.77 -5.46
N ASP A 136 -16.66 1.72 -6.10
CA ASP A 136 -16.92 0.78 -7.20
C ASP A 136 -16.23 1.15 -8.52
N ARG A 137 -15.56 2.28 -8.60
CA ARG A 137 -14.83 2.74 -9.79
C ARG A 137 -13.40 2.23 -9.86
N VAL A 138 -12.92 1.55 -8.83
CA VAL A 138 -11.60 0.93 -8.78
C VAL A 138 -11.74 -0.52 -8.33
N GLN A 139 -10.75 -1.34 -8.69
CA GLN A 139 -10.75 -2.73 -8.25
C GLN A 139 -9.54 -3.02 -7.36
N VAL A 140 -9.74 -3.90 -6.38
CA VAL A 140 -8.66 -4.40 -5.54
C VAL A 140 -7.96 -5.54 -6.27
N ILE A 141 -6.62 -5.48 -6.31
CA ILE A 141 -5.77 -6.57 -6.79
C ILE A 141 -5.27 -7.36 -5.58
N THR A 142 -5.52 -8.66 -5.58
CA THR A 142 -4.99 -9.54 -4.54
C THR A 142 -3.48 -9.70 -4.72
N MET A 143 -2.74 -9.62 -3.63
CA MET A 143 -1.29 -9.80 -3.64
C MET A 143 -0.90 -10.98 -2.75
N ASP A 144 -0.13 -11.91 -3.29
CA ASP A 144 0.39 -13.11 -2.60
C ASP A 144 1.91 -13.10 -2.40
#